data_b22c3b76d52e585b99ec6822fc0a1eb6
#
_entry.id   b22c3b76d52e585b99ec6822fc0a1eb6
#
_cell.length_a   1.000
_cell.length_b   1.000
_cell.length_c   1.000
_cell.angle_alpha   90.00
_cell.angle_beta   90.00
_cell.angle_gamma   90.00
#
_symmetry.space_group_name_H-M   'P 1'
#
loop_
_entity.id
_entity.type
_entity.pdbx_description
1 polymer ?
#
loop_
_entity_poly.entity_id
_entity_poly.type
_entity_poly.pdbx_seq_one_letter_code
_entity_poly.pdbx_strand_id
1 'polypeptide(L)'
;MKPNIVVTIGDPAGVGPEVTLKALADQEIRDLADWRIVGDAGVLHSTARALGLGAINVPIIDLGLLNGHEVHVGELSADCGRAAVGYVKHAAELCLSGEADAMVTAPLNKESVSMGGMKFSGHTEYIAEVTKAKESRMLLVSKRLRVVHVTTHVSLRKACESTQERILRTIELGEEALQWMGTPQRRIAVCGLNPHAGEHGLFGTEDEATIAPAIAQARAKGIDCHGPMPADTVFLKAFRGEFELVVAMYHDQGHIPIKLIDFEATVNVSIGLPIIRTSVDHGTAFDIAGKGIADETNMKAAMRLASVMAANRVAA
;
A
#
# COMPACT_ATOMS: atom_id res chain seq x y z
N MET A 1 1.92 24.59 -0.53
CA MET A 1 1.66 24.15 -1.91
C MET A 1 0.94 22.80 -1.82
N LYS A 2 0.03 22.50 -2.78
CA LYS A 2 -0.52 21.15 -2.88
C LYS A 2 0.57 20.19 -3.35
N PRO A 3 0.64 18.96 -2.85
CA PRO A 3 1.59 17.97 -3.36
C PRO A 3 1.24 17.54 -4.79
N ASN A 4 2.24 17.23 -5.61
CA ASN A 4 2.09 16.65 -6.93
C ASN A 4 1.98 15.12 -6.83
N ILE A 5 0.85 14.53 -7.16
CA ILE A 5 0.64 13.09 -7.00
C ILE A 5 0.21 12.45 -8.31
N VAL A 6 0.82 11.33 -8.64
CA VAL A 6 0.45 10.53 -9.81
C VAL A 6 -0.38 9.32 -9.41
N VAL A 7 -1.41 9.00 -10.22
CA VAL A 7 -2.27 7.83 -10.01
C VAL A 7 -2.18 6.93 -11.23
N THR A 8 -1.77 5.68 -11.07
CA THR A 8 -1.81 4.70 -12.16
C THR A 8 -3.17 4.06 -12.27
N ILE A 9 -3.64 3.84 -13.49
CA ILE A 9 -4.97 3.22 -13.74
C ILE A 9 -5.00 1.71 -13.49
N GLY A 10 -3.84 1.09 -13.21
CA GLY A 10 -3.76 -0.37 -13.03
C GLY A 10 -3.99 -1.15 -14.32
N ASP A 11 -4.62 -2.34 -14.20
CA ASP A 11 -4.97 -3.14 -15.37
C ASP A 11 -6.11 -2.48 -16.16
N PRO A 12 -5.89 -2.10 -17.45
CA PRO A 12 -6.89 -1.45 -18.29
C PRO A 12 -8.19 -2.23 -18.48
N ALA A 13 -8.13 -3.57 -18.39
CA ALA A 13 -9.30 -4.44 -18.52
C ALA A 13 -10.04 -4.67 -17.18
N GLY A 14 -9.52 -4.17 -16.06
CA GLY A 14 -10.10 -4.30 -14.73
C GLY A 14 -10.88 -3.06 -14.26
N VAL A 15 -11.22 -3.02 -12.97
CA VAL A 15 -11.93 -1.88 -12.34
C VAL A 15 -11.03 -0.66 -12.11
N GLY A 16 -9.71 -0.78 -12.30
CA GLY A 16 -8.75 0.29 -12.02
C GLY A 16 -9.08 1.63 -12.68
N PRO A 17 -9.32 1.70 -14.00
CA PRO A 17 -9.74 2.93 -14.67
C PRO A 17 -11.04 3.51 -14.10
N GLU A 18 -12.04 2.67 -13.80
CA GLU A 18 -13.34 3.08 -13.24
C GLU A 18 -13.18 3.72 -11.86
N VAL A 19 -12.53 3.04 -10.90
CA VAL A 19 -12.38 3.55 -9.53
C VAL A 19 -11.49 4.80 -9.49
N THR A 20 -10.50 4.91 -10.38
CA THR A 20 -9.66 6.10 -10.52
C THR A 20 -10.46 7.31 -10.97
N LEU A 21 -11.28 7.16 -12.03
CA LEU A 21 -12.09 8.25 -12.55
C LEU A 21 -13.19 8.65 -11.56
N LYS A 22 -13.87 7.70 -10.92
CA LYS A 22 -14.87 7.97 -9.89
C LYS A 22 -14.27 8.72 -8.69
N ALA A 23 -13.08 8.28 -8.22
CA ALA A 23 -12.40 8.97 -7.13
C ALA A 23 -12.04 10.41 -7.50
N LEU A 24 -11.55 10.65 -8.71
CA LEU A 24 -11.20 11.99 -9.21
C LEU A 24 -12.41 12.82 -9.65
N ALA A 25 -13.61 12.23 -9.79
CA ALA A 25 -14.84 12.98 -9.95
C ALA A 25 -15.26 13.69 -8.65
N ASP A 26 -14.79 13.22 -7.50
CA ASP A 26 -15.03 13.84 -6.20
C ASP A 26 -14.17 15.10 -6.00
N GLN A 27 -14.83 16.26 -5.77
CA GLN A 27 -14.17 17.55 -5.58
C GLN A 27 -13.25 17.55 -4.34
N GLU A 28 -13.67 16.89 -3.25
CA GLU A 28 -12.86 16.82 -2.04
C GLU A 28 -11.51 16.13 -2.32
N ILE A 29 -11.51 15.08 -3.13
CA ILE A 29 -10.26 14.39 -3.53
C ILE A 29 -9.42 15.29 -4.43
N ARG A 30 -10.04 15.95 -5.42
CA ARG A 30 -9.30 16.88 -6.31
C ARG A 30 -8.63 18.02 -5.57
N ASP A 31 -9.24 18.48 -4.49
CA ASP A 31 -8.71 19.60 -3.71
C ASP A 31 -7.48 19.25 -2.85
N LEU A 32 -7.19 17.96 -2.65
CA LEU A 32 -6.08 17.50 -1.79
C LEU A 32 -4.71 17.64 -2.43
N ALA A 33 -4.61 17.54 -3.75
CA ALA A 33 -3.33 17.47 -4.46
C ALA A 33 -3.45 17.97 -5.90
N ASP A 34 -2.32 18.24 -6.54
CA ASP A 34 -2.21 18.41 -7.98
C ASP A 34 -2.06 17.03 -8.61
N TRP A 35 -3.19 16.45 -9.03
CA TRP A 35 -3.27 15.08 -9.54
C TRP A 35 -2.89 14.99 -11.00
N ARG A 36 -2.20 13.89 -11.37
CA ARG A 36 -1.99 13.46 -12.75
C ARG A 36 -2.27 11.97 -12.86
N ILE A 37 -2.97 11.56 -13.92
CA ILE A 37 -3.27 10.15 -14.17
C ILE A 37 -2.20 9.57 -15.11
N VAL A 38 -1.59 8.45 -14.75
CA VAL A 38 -0.66 7.70 -15.62
C VAL A 38 -1.41 6.51 -16.21
N GLY A 39 -1.54 6.49 -17.54
CA GLY A 39 -2.27 5.43 -18.24
C GLY A 39 -2.35 5.69 -19.74
N ASP A 40 -3.27 5.03 -20.42
CA ASP A 40 -3.63 5.28 -21.81
C ASP A 40 -4.90 6.15 -21.90
N ALA A 41 -4.79 7.28 -22.58
CA ALA A 41 -5.88 8.25 -22.71
C ALA A 41 -7.11 7.63 -23.39
N GLY A 42 -6.91 6.75 -24.36
CA GLY A 42 -7.98 6.03 -25.04
C GLY A 42 -8.83 5.19 -24.09
N VAL A 43 -8.19 4.46 -23.16
CA VAL A 43 -8.87 3.67 -22.13
C VAL A 43 -9.66 4.58 -21.17
N LEU A 44 -9.03 5.65 -20.69
CA LEU A 44 -9.66 6.59 -19.77
C LEU A 44 -10.88 7.29 -20.39
N HIS A 45 -10.77 7.75 -21.65
CA HIS A 45 -11.88 8.39 -22.34
C HIS A 45 -13.03 7.41 -22.64
N SER A 46 -12.73 6.16 -22.99
CA SER A 46 -13.77 5.15 -23.21
C SER A 46 -14.47 4.78 -21.91
N THR A 47 -13.72 4.61 -20.81
CA THR A 47 -14.28 4.37 -19.48
C THR A 47 -15.14 5.54 -19.00
N ALA A 48 -14.65 6.77 -19.10
CA ALA A 48 -15.42 7.97 -18.71
C ALA A 48 -16.75 8.06 -19.46
N ARG A 49 -16.73 7.76 -20.77
CA ARG A 49 -17.95 7.73 -21.60
C ARG A 49 -18.91 6.62 -21.15
N ALA A 50 -18.43 5.44 -20.90
CA ALA A 50 -19.25 4.30 -20.44
C ALA A 50 -19.89 4.57 -19.08
N LEU A 51 -19.20 5.29 -18.19
CA LEU A 51 -19.69 5.70 -16.87
C LEU A 51 -20.61 6.94 -16.92
N GLY A 52 -20.77 7.59 -18.06
CA GLY A 52 -21.50 8.86 -18.15
C GLY A 52 -20.83 10.02 -17.40
N LEU A 53 -19.54 9.91 -17.11
CA LEU A 53 -18.75 10.99 -16.52
C LEU A 53 -18.51 12.07 -17.58
N GLY A 54 -18.47 13.33 -17.15
CA GLY A 54 -18.12 14.46 -18.02
C GLY A 54 -16.65 14.44 -18.43
N ALA A 55 -16.13 15.62 -18.81
CA ALA A 55 -14.72 15.76 -19.15
C ALA A 55 -13.81 15.35 -17.98
N ILE A 56 -12.71 14.68 -18.29
CA ILE A 56 -11.68 14.36 -17.30
C ILE A 56 -10.93 15.66 -16.99
N ASN A 57 -11.16 16.23 -15.80
CA ASN A 57 -10.58 17.51 -15.39
C ASN A 57 -9.22 17.35 -14.66
N VAL A 58 -8.50 16.28 -14.97
CA VAL A 58 -7.18 15.98 -14.41
C VAL A 58 -6.24 15.65 -15.56
N PRO A 59 -5.01 16.21 -15.61
CA PRO A 59 -4.05 15.91 -16.66
C PRO A 59 -3.75 14.42 -16.76
N ILE A 60 -3.69 13.91 -17.98
CA ILE A 60 -3.33 12.52 -18.28
C ILE A 60 -1.90 12.51 -18.82
N ILE A 61 -1.05 11.70 -18.23
CA ILE A 61 0.24 11.29 -18.77
C ILE A 61 -0.06 10.06 -19.63
N ASP A 62 -0.30 10.29 -20.90
CA ASP A 62 -0.65 9.27 -21.87
C ASP A 62 0.62 8.54 -22.33
N LEU A 63 0.73 7.24 -22.03
CA LEU A 63 1.88 6.45 -22.45
C LEU A 63 1.66 5.74 -23.79
N GLY A 64 0.43 5.70 -24.29
CA GLY A 64 0.11 5.12 -25.60
C GLY A 64 0.49 3.64 -25.75
N LEU A 65 0.57 2.88 -24.64
CA LEU A 65 1.06 1.49 -24.64
C LEU A 65 0.05 0.52 -25.26
N LEU A 66 -1.20 0.94 -25.38
CA LEU A 66 -2.29 0.18 -25.97
C LEU A 66 -2.75 0.75 -27.31
N ASN A 67 -1.99 1.66 -27.91
CA ASN A 67 -2.32 2.20 -29.23
C ASN A 67 -2.35 1.08 -30.28
N GLY A 68 -3.51 0.91 -30.95
CA GLY A 68 -3.76 -0.15 -31.93
C GLY A 68 -4.15 -1.50 -31.34
N HIS A 69 -4.29 -1.60 -30.02
CA HIS A 69 -4.77 -2.80 -29.32
C HIS A 69 -6.21 -2.59 -28.84
N GLU A 70 -7.05 -3.62 -28.99
CA GLU A 70 -8.40 -3.63 -28.43
C GLU A 70 -8.35 -4.09 -26.98
N VAL A 71 -9.03 -3.36 -26.10
CA VAL A 71 -9.16 -3.72 -24.67
C VAL A 71 -10.54 -4.36 -24.44
N HIS A 72 -10.53 -5.66 -24.15
CA HIS A 72 -11.73 -6.41 -23.74
C HIS A 72 -11.87 -6.32 -22.22
N VAL A 73 -12.77 -5.46 -21.76
CA VAL A 73 -12.98 -5.22 -20.33
C VAL A 73 -13.53 -6.49 -19.66
N GLY A 74 -12.92 -6.87 -18.53
CA GLY A 74 -13.27 -8.09 -17.79
C GLY A 74 -12.52 -9.34 -18.25
N GLU A 75 -11.57 -9.23 -19.19
CA GLU A 75 -10.83 -10.36 -19.74
C GLU A 75 -9.32 -10.23 -19.46
N LEU A 76 -8.64 -11.36 -19.31
CA LEU A 76 -7.19 -11.43 -19.21
C LEU A 76 -6.54 -11.00 -20.52
N SER A 77 -5.55 -10.12 -20.45
CA SER A 77 -4.83 -9.63 -21.63
C SER A 77 -3.36 -9.42 -21.33
N ALA A 78 -2.50 -10.03 -22.17
CA ALA A 78 -1.06 -9.83 -22.11
C ALA A 78 -0.67 -8.37 -22.35
N ASP A 79 -1.36 -7.67 -23.26
CA ASP A 79 -1.11 -6.27 -23.57
C ASP A 79 -1.50 -5.37 -22.39
N CYS A 80 -2.68 -5.61 -21.78
CA CYS A 80 -3.10 -4.89 -20.58
C CYS A 80 -2.15 -5.14 -19.40
N GLY A 81 -1.66 -6.37 -19.24
CA GLY A 81 -0.67 -6.69 -18.21
C GLY A 81 0.64 -5.96 -18.40
N ARG A 82 1.17 -5.90 -19.64
CA ARG A 82 2.38 -5.12 -19.97
C ARG A 82 2.17 -3.62 -19.74
N ALA A 83 1.04 -3.09 -20.19
CA ALA A 83 0.70 -1.68 -20.02
C ALA A 83 0.61 -1.30 -18.54
N ALA A 84 -0.09 -2.12 -17.71
CA ALA A 84 -0.22 -1.88 -16.28
C ALA A 84 1.15 -1.78 -15.57
N VAL A 85 2.09 -2.67 -15.89
CA VAL A 85 3.46 -2.60 -15.35
C VAL A 85 4.19 -1.37 -15.87
N GLY A 86 4.01 -0.99 -17.13
CA GLY A 86 4.57 0.23 -17.72
C GLY A 86 4.11 1.49 -16.99
N TYR A 87 2.82 1.56 -16.62
CA TYR A 87 2.30 2.70 -15.85
C TYR A 87 2.93 2.79 -14.46
N VAL A 88 3.05 1.65 -13.76
CA VAL A 88 3.69 1.59 -12.43
C VAL A 88 5.15 2.03 -12.51
N LYS A 89 5.89 1.55 -13.53
CA LYS A 89 7.28 1.93 -13.75
C LYS A 89 7.42 3.43 -13.93
N HIS A 90 6.65 4.00 -14.86
CA HIS A 90 6.71 5.43 -15.17
C HIS A 90 6.35 6.30 -13.96
N ALA A 91 5.30 5.92 -13.20
CA ALA A 91 4.92 6.63 -11.98
C ALA A 91 6.03 6.59 -10.92
N ALA A 92 6.72 5.45 -10.76
CA ALA A 92 7.85 5.33 -9.85
C ALA A 92 9.04 6.19 -10.29
N GLU A 93 9.32 6.27 -11.60
CA GLU A 93 10.36 7.12 -12.16
C GLU A 93 10.07 8.61 -11.95
N LEU A 94 8.80 9.06 -12.09
CA LEU A 94 8.40 10.43 -11.76
C LEU A 94 8.60 10.77 -10.28
N CYS A 95 8.36 9.81 -9.39
CA CYS A 95 8.64 10.02 -7.97
C CYS A 95 10.14 10.05 -7.67
N LEU A 96 10.94 9.24 -8.35
CA LEU A 96 12.41 9.24 -8.18
C LEU A 96 13.07 10.51 -8.69
N SER A 97 12.55 11.08 -9.79
CA SER A 97 13.06 12.34 -10.35
C SER A 97 12.63 13.58 -9.55
N GLY A 98 11.67 13.43 -8.62
CA GLY A 98 11.08 14.55 -7.87
C GLY A 98 10.01 15.32 -8.65
N GLU A 99 9.58 14.81 -9.82
CA GLU A 99 8.45 15.37 -10.56
C GLU A 99 7.09 15.02 -9.96
N ALA A 100 7.06 14.00 -9.10
CA ALA A 100 5.91 13.67 -8.26
C ALA A 100 6.36 13.40 -6.82
N ASP A 101 5.56 13.88 -5.86
CA ASP A 101 5.82 13.70 -4.42
C ASP A 101 5.39 12.32 -3.92
N ALA A 102 4.40 11.73 -4.58
CA ALA A 102 3.87 10.39 -4.25
C ALA A 102 3.20 9.74 -5.46
N MET A 103 3.01 8.40 -5.36
CA MET A 103 2.20 7.65 -6.30
C MET A 103 1.10 6.86 -5.59
N VAL A 104 -0.05 6.76 -6.27
CA VAL A 104 -1.18 5.90 -5.89
C VAL A 104 -1.34 4.85 -6.98
N THR A 105 -1.49 3.57 -6.62
CA THR A 105 -1.64 2.52 -7.61
C THR A 105 -3.01 1.86 -7.56
N ALA A 106 -3.71 1.81 -8.69
CA ALA A 106 -4.88 0.99 -8.91
C ALA A 106 -4.45 -0.49 -9.08
N PRO A 107 -5.38 -1.46 -8.98
CA PRO A 107 -5.03 -2.87 -9.00
C PRO A 107 -4.58 -3.33 -10.39
N LEU A 108 -3.66 -4.28 -10.43
CA LEU A 108 -3.28 -4.99 -11.65
C LEU A 108 -3.46 -6.50 -11.49
N ASN A 109 -3.59 -7.21 -12.62
CA ASN A 109 -3.75 -8.65 -12.66
C ASN A 109 -2.40 -9.33 -12.91
N LYS A 110 -1.96 -10.18 -11.97
CA LYS A 110 -0.66 -10.88 -12.08
C LYS A 110 -0.63 -11.91 -13.22
N GLU A 111 -1.77 -12.50 -13.55
CA GLU A 111 -1.88 -13.47 -14.64
C GLU A 111 -1.75 -12.76 -15.99
N SER A 112 -2.44 -11.62 -16.19
CA SER A 112 -2.24 -10.76 -17.37
C SER A 112 -0.79 -10.34 -17.54
N VAL A 113 -0.10 -9.97 -16.45
CA VAL A 113 1.33 -9.62 -16.49
C VAL A 113 2.20 -10.83 -16.88
N SER A 114 1.90 -12.02 -16.32
CA SER A 114 2.61 -13.25 -16.65
C SER A 114 2.42 -13.65 -18.12
N MET A 115 1.19 -13.52 -18.64
CA MET A 115 0.89 -13.71 -20.07
C MET A 115 1.70 -12.74 -20.94
N GLY A 116 1.98 -11.54 -20.45
CA GLY A 116 2.86 -10.55 -21.09
C GLY A 116 4.35 -10.92 -21.07
N GLY A 117 4.73 -12.06 -20.51
CA GLY A 117 6.11 -12.56 -20.42
C GLY A 117 6.95 -11.88 -19.33
N MET A 118 6.32 -11.16 -18.40
CA MET A 118 7.02 -10.43 -17.34
C MET A 118 6.97 -11.21 -16.02
N LYS A 119 8.09 -11.25 -15.29
CA LYS A 119 8.11 -11.72 -13.89
C LYS A 119 7.61 -10.58 -13.00
N PHE A 120 6.54 -10.84 -12.26
CA PHE A 120 5.93 -9.84 -11.38
C PHE A 120 5.37 -10.53 -10.11
N SER A 121 6.06 -10.32 -9.01
CA SER A 121 5.64 -10.86 -7.71
C SER A 121 4.51 -10.04 -7.09
N GLY A 122 4.56 -8.72 -7.30
CA GLY A 122 3.60 -7.74 -6.80
C GLY A 122 4.13 -6.32 -7.00
N HIS A 123 3.27 -5.33 -6.76
CA HIS A 123 3.64 -3.91 -6.86
C HIS A 123 4.83 -3.56 -5.97
N THR A 124 4.82 -4.01 -4.73
CA THR A 124 5.85 -3.66 -3.74
C THR A 124 7.22 -4.15 -4.16
N GLU A 125 7.33 -5.40 -4.57
CA GLU A 125 8.57 -6.01 -5.02
C GLU A 125 9.07 -5.37 -6.32
N TYR A 126 8.17 -5.15 -7.27
CA TYR A 126 8.50 -4.51 -8.55
C TYR A 126 8.97 -3.07 -8.37
N ILE A 127 8.25 -2.27 -7.57
CA ILE A 127 8.65 -0.89 -7.29
C ILE A 127 9.98 -0.87 -6.51
N ALA A 128 10.22 -1.80 -5.58
CA ALA A 128 11.49 -1.91 -4.90
C ALA A 128 12.64 -2.17 -5.88
N GLU A 129 12.44 -3.01 -6.91
CA GLU A 129 13.41 -3.24 -7.97
C GLU A 129 13.66 -1.98 -8.80
N VAL A 130 12.60 -1.33 -9.29
CA VAL A 130 12.69 -0.09 -10.09
C VAL A 130 13.39 1.04 -9.32
N THR A 131 13.08 1.18 -8.04
CA THR A 131 13.65 2.23 -7.18
C THR A 131 14.98 1.85 -6.55
N LYS A 132 15.48 0.62 -6.80
CA LYS A 132 16.67 0.06 -6.16
C LYS A 132 16.62 0.11 -4.63
N ALA A 133 15.42 -0.02 -4.07
CA ALA A 133 15.23 -0.03 -2.64
C ALA A 133 15.86 -1.30 -2.04
N LYS A 134 16.60 -1.13 -0.95
CA LYS A 134 17.27 -2.26 -0.26
C LYS A 134 16.28 -3.18 0.43
N GLU A 135 15.10 -2.63 0.77
CA GLU A 135 14.08 -3.32 1.52
C GLU A 135 12.72 -2.66 1.34
N SER A 136 11.66 -3.41 1.66
CA SER A 136 10.31 -2.89 1.74
C SER A 136 9.52 -3.62 2.81
N ARG A 137 8.52 -2.97 3.36
CA ARG A 137 7.53 -3.57 4.26
C ARG A 137 6.13 -3.17 3.84
N MET A 138 5.20 -4.05 4.10
CA MET A 138 3.78 -3.79 3.92
C MET A 138 3.22 -3.19 5.21
N LEU A 139 2.65 -2.01 5.09
CA LEU A 139 1.91 -1.33 6.13
C LEU A 139 0.45 -1.22 5.68
N LEU A 140 -0.46 -1.76 6.45
CA LEU A 140 -1.89 -1.60 6.26
C LEU A 140 -2.41 -0.48 7.17
N VAL A 141 -3.20 0.41 6.60
CA VAL A 141 -3.72 1.58 7.29
C VAL A 141 -5.24 1.65 7.13
N SER A 142 -5.94 1.59 8.23
CA SER A 142 -7.36 1.93 8.30
C SER A 142 -7.56 3.17 9.17
N LYS A 143 -8.79 3.63 9.29
CA LYS A 143 -9.11 4.81 10.11
C LYS A 143 -8.74 4.63 11.59
N ARG A 144 -8.79 3.40 12.12
CA ARG A 144 -8.65 3.10 13.54
C ARG A 144 -7.49 2.16 13.89
N LEU A 145 -6.89 1.53 12.91
CA LEU A 145 -5.80 0.59 13.14
C LEU A 145 -4.75 0.72 12.04
N ARG A 146 -3.48 0.67 12.42
CA ARG A 146 -2.33 0.60 11.50
C ARG A 146 -1.50 -0.61 11.87
N VAL A 147 -1.10 -1.40 10.88
CA VAL A 147 -0.35 -2.63 11.10
C VAL A 147 0.77 -2.76 10.08
N VAL A 148 2.00 -2.80 10.56
CA VAL A 148 3.16 -3.11 9.72
C VAL A 148 3.60 -4.56 9.96
N HIS A 149 4.02 -5.23 8.90
CA HIS A 149 4.36 -6.64 8.95
C HIS A 149 5.89 -6.85 8.84
N VAL A 150 6.45 -7.65 9.75
CA VAL A 150 7.85 -8.11 9.65
C VAL A 150 8.01 -9.04 8.45
N THR A 151 7.05 -9.95 8.28
CA THR A 151 6.97 -10.84 7.11
C THR A 151 5.54 -10.88 6.54
N THR A 152 5.42 -11.10 5.23
CA THR A 152 4.12 -11.21 4.54
C THR A 152 4.01 -12.54 3.78
N HIS A 153 4.34 -12.59 2.51
CA HIS A 153 4.11 -13.72 1.61
C HIS A 153 5.16 -14.84 1.78
N VAL A 154 5.31 -15.36 2.99
CA VAL A 154 6.17 -16.50 3.33
C VAL A 154 5.39 -17.52 4.13
N SER A 155 5.86 -18.77 4.20
CA SER A 155 5.26 -19.76 5.08
C SER A 155 5.39 -19.35 6.54
N LEU A 156 4.45 -19.78 7.39
CA LEU A 156 4.49 -19.50 8.84
C LEU A 156 5.82 -20.00 9.45
N ARG A 157 6.31 -21.18 9.05
CA ARG A 157 7.61 -21.70 9.46
C ARG A 157 8.73 -20.71 9.15
N LYS A 158 8.72 -20.11 7.95
CA LYS A 158 9.74 -19.12 7.55
C LYS A 158 9.59 -17.80 8.31
N ALA A 159 8.37 -17.43 8.67
CA ALA A 159 8.12 -16.23 9.49
C ALA A 159 8.74 -16.35 10.89
N CYS A 160 8.77 -17.56 11.47
CA CYS A 160 9.42 -17.83 12.77
C CYS A 160 10.95 -17.60 12.75
N GLU A 161 11.57 -17.61 11.57
CA GLU A 161 13.03 -17.39 11.40
C GLU A 161 13.39 -15.90 11.24
N SER A 162 12.48 -14.98 11.58
CA SER A 162 12.74 -13.54 11.49
C SER A 162 13.87 -13.12 12.40
N THR A 163 14.81 -12.32 11.84
CA THR A 163 15.97 -11.87 12.61
C THR A 163 15.66 -10.61 13.41
N GLN A 164 16.46 -10.38 14.45
CA GLN A 164 16.39 -9.17 15.28
C GLN A 164 16.54 -7.89 14.43
N GLU A 165 17.48 -7.88 13.47
CA GLU A 165 17.69 -6.72 12.58
C GLU A 165 16.46 -6.43 11.73
N ARG A 166 15.80 -7.49 11.22
CA ARG A 166 14.58 -7.31 10.41
C ARG A 166 13.43 -6.74 11.24
N ILE A 167 13.27 -7.18 12.49
CA ILE A 167 12.24 -6.66 13.41
C ILE A 167 12.55 -5.21 13.76
N LEU A 168 13.77 -4.91 14.18
CA LEU A 168 14.22 -3.55 14.49
C LEU A 168 13.96 -2.62 13.30
N ARG A 169 14.37 -3.03 12.12
CA ARG A 169 14.20 -2.19 10.93
C ARG A 169 12.73 -1.99 10.58
N THR A 170 11.86 -2.97 10.85
CA THR A 170 10.41 -2.82 10.66
C THR A 170 9.82 -1.81 11.63
N ILE A 171 10.29 -1.79 12.88
CA ILE A 171 9.90 -0.77 13.88
C ILE A 171 10.33 0.63 13.41
N GLU A 172 11.58 0.80 12.96
CA GLU A 172 12.10 2.08 12.44
C GLU A 172 11.29 2.60 11.25
N LEU A 173 11.00 1.74 10.27
CA LEU A 173 10.18 2.10 9.11
C LEU A 173 8.73 2.43 9.52
N GLY A 174 8.21 1.77 10.54
CA GLY A 174 6.91 2.10 11.12
C GLY A 174 6.88 3.48 11.75
N GLU A 175 7.91 3.85 12.51
CA GLU A 175 8.08 5.18 13.09
C GLU A 175 8.17 6.26 12.02
N GLU A 176 8.98 6.04 10.98
CA GLU A 176 9.09 6.95 9.82
C GLU A 176 7.74 7.14 9.12
N ALA A 177 7.00 6.06 8.92
CA ALA A 177 5.67 6.13 8.29
C ALA A 177 4.68 6.93 9.16
N LEU A 178 4.67 6.76 10.47
CA LEU A 178 3.84 7.55 11.38
C LEU A 178 4.20 9.05 11.33
N GLN A 179 5.48 9.38 11.17
CA GLN A 179 5.94 10.75 10.98
C GLN A 179 5.38 11.33 9.68
N TRP A 180 5.47 10.61 8.55
CA TRP A 180 4.90 11.06 7.28
C TRP A 180 3.38 11.17 7.32
N MET A 181 2.70 10.37 8.13
CA MET A 181 1.26 10.50 8.36
C MET A 181 0.89 11.69 9.26
N GLY A 182 1.88 12.42 9.79
CA GLY A 182 1.65 13.55 10.69
C GLY A 182 1.04 13.13 12.03
N THR A 183 1.31 11.90 12.47
CA THR A 183 0.75 11.34 13.71
C THR A 183 1.46 11.97 14.92
N PRO A 184 0.74 12.71 15.80
CA PRO A 184 1.39 13.48 16.88
C PRO A 184 2.07 12.60 17.93
N GLN A 185 1.43 11.50 18.29
CA GLN A 185 1.99 10.46 19.16
C GLN A 185 2.35 9.26 18.30
N ARG A 186 3.49 8.64 18.55
CA ARG A 186 3.99 7.53 17.73
C ARG A 186 4.34 6.33 18.59
N ARG A 187 3.36 5.93 19.45
CA ARG A 187 3.47 4.75 20.30
C ARG A 187 3.31 3.49 19.45
N ILE A 188 4.33 2.66 19.43
CA ILE A 188 4.39 1.43 18.64
C ILE A 188 4.28 0.22 19.55
N ALA A 189 3.30 -0.65 19.32
CA ALA A 189 3.20 -1.95 19.96
C ALA A 189 3.80 -3.03 19.06
N VAL A 190 4.62 -3.91 19.61
CA VAL A 190 5.21 -5.05 18.89
C VAL A 190 4.56 -6.33 19.39
N CYS A 191 3.95 -7.09 18.47
CA CYS A 191 3.37 -8.40 18.79
C CYS A 191 4.46 -9.38 19.21
N GLY A 192 4.13 -10.24 20.17
CA GLY A 192 4.84 -11.48 20.33
C GLY A 192 4.58 -12.43 19.15
N LEU A 193 5.49 -13.36 18.91
CA LEU A 193 5.32 -14.44 17.94
C LEU A 193 4.47 -15.55 18.53
N ASN A 194 4.75 -15.91 19.79
CA ASN A 194 4.14 -17.03 20.47
C ASN A 194 2.93 -16.60 21.32
N PRO A 195 2.04 -17.53 21.71
CA PRO A 195 0.96 -17.25 22.64
C PRO A 195 1.49 -16.56 23.90
N HIS A 196 0.75 -15.56 24.40
CA HIS A 196 1.11 -14.76 25.57
C HIS A 196 2.53 -14.15 25.52
N ALA A 197 3.05 -13.89 24.29
CA ALA A 197 4.42 -13.42 24.07
C ALA A 197 5.48 -14.32 24.72
N GLY A 198 5.30 -15.63 24.58
CA GLY A 198 6.24 -16.67 25.03
C GLY A 198 6.10 -17.09 26.49
N GLU A 199 5.37 -16.32 27.36
CA GLU A 199 5.17 -16.62 28.79
C GLU A 199 6.48 -17.04 29.47
N HIS A 200 7.51 -16.19 29.41
CA HIS A 200 8.85 -16.48 29.94
C HIS A 200 9.49 -17.78 29.41
N GLY A 201 9.30 -18.06 28.12
CA GLY A 201 9.86 -19.24 27.45
C GLY A 201 9.00 -20.51 27.55
N LEU A 202 7.84 -20.46 28.19
CA LEU A 202 6.93 -21.61 28.29
C LEU A 202 6.41 -22.06 26.92
N PHE A 203 6.13 -21.11 26.01
CA PHE A 203 5.55 -21.37 24.69
C PHE A 203 6.52 -21.10 23.54
N GLY A 204 7.82 -20.95 23.83
CA GLY A 204 8.86 -20.68 22.84
C GLY A 204 9.79 -19.58 23.33
N THR A 205 10.95 -19.50 22.72
CA THR A 205 12.02 -18.57 23.14
C THR A 205 12.20 -17.38 22.23
N GLU A 206 11.53 -17.34 21.08
CA GLU A 206 11.71 -16.32 20.02
C GLU A 206 11.38 -14.91 20.52
N ASP A 207 10.39 -14.80 21.41
CA ASP A 207 9.98 -13.52 21.98
C ASP A 207 11.07 -12.90 22.84
N GLU A 208 11.73 -13.69 23.67
CA GLU A 208 12.84 -13.23 24.54
C GLU A 208 14.17 -13.15 23.78
N ALA A 209 14.44 -14.12 22.91
CA ALA A 209 15.73 -14.21 22.23
C ALA A 209 15.87 -13.26 21.03
N THR A 210 14.77 -12.87 20.39
CA THR A 210 14.82 -12.12 19.13
C THR A 210 13.99 -10.83 19.19
N ILE A 211 12.74 -10.89 19.66
CA ILE A 211 11.82 -9.73 19.61
C ILE A 211 12.16 -8.71 20.70
N ALA A 212 12.33 -9.15 21.94
CA ALA A 212 12.64 -8.24 23.04
C ALA A 212 13.98 -7.46 22.82
N PRO A 213 15.06 -8.06 22.35
CA PRO A 213 16.29 -7.33 22.00
C PRO A 213 16.09 -6.30 20.89
N ALA A 214 15.26 -6.59 19.85
CA ALA A 214 14.95 -5.62 18.80
C ALA A 214 14.21 -4.39 19.38
N ILE A 215 13.24 -4.62 20.27
CA ILE A 215 12.51 -3.56 20.97
C ILE A 215 13.45 -2.72 21.83
N ALA A 216 14.36 -3.37 22.59
CA ALA A 216 15.35 -2.67 23.40
C ALA A 216 16.24 -1.76 22.57
N GLN A 217 16.69 -2.22 21.39
CA GLN A 217 17.46 -1.40 20.45
C GLN A 217 16.66 -0.25 19.87
N ALA A 218 15.37 -0.46 19.52
CA ALA A 218 14.49 0.62 19.05
C ALA A 218 14.32 1.71 20.11
N ARG A 219 14.10 1.32 21.38
CA ARG A 219 14.03 2.26 22.51
C ARG A 219 15.32 3.04 22.71
N ALA A 220 16.48 2.39 22.58
CA ALA A 220 17.77 3.04 22.68
C ALA A 220 17.99 4.10 21.59
N LYS A 221 17.27 4.01 20.47
CA LYS A 221 17.22 5.02 19.40
C LYS A 221 16.14 6.10 19.62
N GLY A 222 15.45 6.07 20.74
CA GLY A 222 14.41 7.06 21.08
C GLY A 222 13.02 6.74 20.53
N ILE A 223 12.79 5.54 19.99
CA ILE A 223 11.47 5.14 19.48
C ILE A 223 10.59 4.69 20.66
N ASP A 224 9.39 5.24 20.77
CA ASP A 224 8.39 4.85 21.77
C ASP A 224 7.73 3.51 21.38
N CYS A 225 8.40 2.42 21.78
CA CYS A 225 8.09 1.06 21.36
C CYS A 225 7.86 0.14 22.55
N HIS A 226 6.78 -0.61 22.52
CA HIS A 226 6.30 -1.47 23.62
C HIS A 226 6.14 -2.92 23.16
N GLY A 227 6.53 -3.86 24.02
CA GLY A 227 6.37 -5.30 23.75
C GLY A 227 7.54 -6.14 24.28
N PRO A 228 7.64 -7.43 23.85
CA PRO A 228 6.61 -8.11 23.07
C PRO A 228 5.27 -8.19 23.80
N MET A 229 4.15 -8.00 23.08
CA MET A 229 2.81 -8.01 23.64
C MET A 229 2.00 -9.19 23.09
N PRO A 230 1.12 -9.81 23.91
CA PRO A 230 0.23 -10.87 23.45
C PRO A 230 -0.63 -10.40 22.26
N ALA A 231 -0.55 -11.14 21.13
CA ALA A 231 -1.21 -10.75 19.88
C ALA A 231 -2.75 -10.78 19.97
N ASP A 232 -3.31 -11.61 20.85
CA ASP A 232 -4.75 -11.72 21.10
C ASP A 232 -5.36 -10.47 21.76
N THR A 233 -4.57 -9.62 22.38
CA THR A 233 -5.04 -8.43 23.11
C THR A 233 -4.52 -7.11 22.54
N VAL A 234 -3.33 -7.07 21.91
CA VAL A 234 -2.67 -5.83 21.49
C VAL A 234 -3.46 -5.07 20.42
N PHE A 235 -4.11 -5.79 19.49
CA PHE A 235 -4.93 -5.14 18.46
C PHE A 235 -6.14 -4.43 19.04
N LEU A 236 -6.76 -4.97 20.08
CA LEU A 236 -7.85 -4.28 20.78
C LEU A 236 -7.36 -3.00 21.46
N LYS A 237 -6.17 -3.03 22.06
CA LYS A 237 -5.56 -1.83 22.68
C LYS A 237 -5.26 -0.75 21.63
N ALA A 238 -4.65 -1.14 20.50
CA ALA A 238 -4.40 -0.22 19.38
C ALA A 238 -5.71 0.33 18.80
N PHE A 239 -6.73 -0.50 18.62
CA PHE A 239 -8.04 -0.07 18.16
C PHE A 239 -8.71 0.95 19.11
N ARG A 240 -8.41 0.88 20.41
CA ARG A 240 -8.86 1.84 21.43
C ARG A 240 -7.99 3.09 21.52
N GLY A 241 -6.92 3.18 20.74
CA GLY A 241 -6.04 4.34 20.69
C GLY A 241 -4.93 4.35 21.74
N GLU A 242 -4.59 3.20 22.32
CA GLU A 242 -3.43 3.08 23.22
C GLU A 242 -2.11 3.11 22.41
N PHE A 243 -2.15 2.65 21.16
CA PHE A 243 -1.01 2.62 20.23
C PHE A 243 -1.41 3.10 18.84
N GLU A 244 -0.51 3.81 18.17
CA GLU A 244 -0.70 4.33 16.83
C GLU A 244 -0.35 3.33 15.74
N LEU A 245 0.49 2.33 16.08
CA LEU A 245 0.93 1.29 15.15
C LEU A 245 1.14 -0.03 15.89
N VAL A 246 0.78 -1.13 15.23
CA VAL A 246 1.12 -2.49 15.65
C VAL A 246 2.11 -3.09 14.68
N VAL A 247 3.21 -3.66 15.18
CA VAL A 247 4.16 -4.47 14.41
C VAL A 247 3.76 -5.92 14.55
N ALA A 248 3.29 -6.52 13.47
CA ALA A 248 2.92 -7.92 13.38
C ALA A 248 4.08 -8.76 12.84
N MET A 249 4.32 -9.94 13.40
CA MET A 249 5.44 -10.80 13.00
C MET A 249 5.18 -11.48 11.65
N TYR A 250 3.92 -11.81 11.35
CA TYR A 250 3.54 -12.53 10.13
C TYR A 250 2.20 -12.05 9.57
N HIS A 251 1.93 -12.45 8.34
CA HIS A 251 0.81 -11.98 7.54
C HIS A 251 -0.53 -12.04 8.29
N ASP A 252 -1.00 -13.22 8.67
CA ASP A 252 -2.35 -13.38 9.23
C ASP A 252 -2.49 -12.76 10.62
N GLN A 253 -1.39 -12.64 11.39
CA GLN A 253 -1.39 -11.95 12.68
C GLN A 253 -1.87 -10.49 12.55
N GLY A 254 -1.51 -9.83 11.45
CA GLY A 254 -1.87 -8.44 11.21
C GLY A 254 -3.05 -8.25 10.27
N HIS A 255 -3.15 -9.05 9.20
CA HIS A 255 -4.20 -8.93 8.19
C HIS A 255 -5.59 -9.26 8.73
N ILE A 256 -5.71 -10.33 9.54
CA ILE A 256 -7.01 -10.74 10.09
C ILE A 256 -7.66 -9.61 10.90
N PRO A 257 -7.01 -9.04 11.93
CA PRO A 257 -7.64 -8.00 12.73
C PRO A 257 -7.96 -6.74 11.94
N ILE A 258 -7.07 -6.28 11.05
CA ILE A 258 -7.35 -5.04 10.32
C ILE A 258 -8.46 -5.20 9.28
N LYS A 259 -8.49 -6.33 8.56
CA LYS A 259 -9.56 -6.62 7.59
C LYS A 259 -10.92 -6.90 8.23
N LEU A 260 -10.92 -7.45 9.44
CA LEU A 260 -12.14 -7.62 10.21
C LEU A 260 -12.75 -6.28 10.64
N ILE A 261 -11.90 -5.28 10.91
CA ILE A 261 -12.34 -3.95 11.36
C ILE A 261 -12.78 -3.09 10.19
N ASP A 262 -12.04 -3.09 9.09
CA ASP A 262 -12.25 -2.16 7.97
C ASP A 262 -11.73 -2.76 6.67
N PHE A 263 -12.54 -3.62 6.05
CA PHE A 263 -12.17 -4.29 4.81
C PHE A 263 -12.17 -3.32 3.61
N GLU A 264 -13.14 -2.40 3.58
CA GLU A 264 -13.41 -1.57 2.39
C GLU A 264 -12.49 -0.35 2.27
N ALA A 265 -12.00 0.19 3.40
CA ALA A 265 -11.19 1.41 3.39
C ALA A 265 -9.74 1.18 3.85
N THR A 266 -9.30 -0.08 4.03
CA THR A 266 -7.90 -0.38 4.36
C THR A 266 -6.99 -0.08 3.17
N VAL A 267 -6.00 0.77 3.40
CA VAL A 267 -4.99 1.19 2.42
C VAL A 267 -3.70 0.40 2.60
N ASN A 268 -3.14 -0.10 1.52
CA ASN A 268 -1.82 -0.71 1.51
C ASN A 268 -0.75 0.35 1.21
N VAL A 269 0.23 0.48 2.09
CA VAL A 269 1.37 1.39 1.95
C VAL A 269 2.65 0.56 1.87
N SER A 270 3.47 0.82 0.86
CA SER A 270 4.81 0.23 0.77
C SER A 270 5.81 1.17 1.41
N ILE A 271 6.30 0.82 2.60
CA ILE A 271 7.32 1.59 3.32
C ILE A 271 8.72 0.99 3.13
N GLY A 272 9.77 1.79 3.37
CA GLY A 272 11.16 1.43 3.08
C GLY A 272 11.59 1.71 1.63
N LEU A 273 10.67 2.14 0.79
CA LEU A 273 10.96 2.67 -0.54
C LEU A 273 11.46 4.12 -0.45
N PRO A 274 12.31 4.60 -1.37
CA PRO A 274 12.74 6.00 -1.40
C PRO A 274 11.61 6.97 -1.82
N ILE A 275 10.44 6.44 -2.18
CA ILE A 275 9.26 7.16 -2.64
C ILE A 275 8.05 6.84 -1.77
N ILE A 276 7.03 7.69 -1.76
CA ILE A 276 5.74 7.40 -1.13
C ILE A 276 4.87 6.63 -2.14
N ARG A 277 4.41 5.46 -1.73
CA ARG A 277 3.45 4.68 -2.51
C ARG A 277 2.31 4.18 -1.63
N THR A 278 1.08 4.56 -2.00
CA THR A 278 -0.15 3.98 -1.46
C THR A 278 -0.89 3.18 -2.53
N SER A 279 -1.74 2.28 -2.13
CA SER A 279 -2.49 1.40 -3.04
C SER A 279 -3.83 1.02 -2.44
N VAL A 280 -4.77 0.72 -3.31
CA VAL A 280 -5.93 -0.07 -2.94
C VAL A 280 -5.53 -1.47 -2.44
N ASP A 281 -6.37 -2.08 -1.60
CA ASP A 281 -6.17 -3.44 -1.06
C ASP A 281 -7.14 -4.47 -1.67
N HIS A 282 -7.70 -4.18 -2.85
CA HIS A 282 -8.53 -5.10 -3.64
C HIS A 282 -7.89 -5.44 -4.99
N GLY A 283 -8.40 -6.48 -5.65
CA GLY A 283 -7.97 -6.92 -6.98
C GLY A 283 -8.64 -6.17 -8.13
N THR A 284 -8.41 -6.66 -9.35
CA THR A 284 -8.95 -6.11 -10.60
C THR A 284 -10.44 -6.32 -10.81
N ALA A 285 -11.07 -7.22 -10.04
CA ALA A 285 -12.51 -7.49 -10.04
C ALA A 285 -13.12 -7.55 -11.45
N PHE A 286 -12.58 -8.41 -12.30
CA PHE A 286 -12.98 -8.55 -13.72
C PHE A 286 -14.46 -8.86 -13.90
N ASP A 287 -15.08 -9.54 -12.92
CA ASP A 287 -16.51 -9.87 -12.89
C ASP A 287 -17.43 -8.64 -12.88
N ILE A 288 -16.96 -7.51 -12.35
CA ILE A 288 -17.71 -6.24 -12.31
C ILE A 288 -17.10 -5.13 -13.15
N ALA A 289 -15.95 -5.35 -13.78
CA ALA A 289 -15.29 -4.35 -14.60
C ALA A 289 -16.19 -3.87 -15.75
N GLY A 290 -16.21 -2.55 -16.00
CA GLY A 290 -17.02 -1.90 -17.03
C GLY A 290 -18.53 -1.82 -16.74
N LYS A 291 -19.01 -2.34 -15.59
CA LYS A 291 -20.42 -2.28 -15.23
C LYS A 291 -20.83 -1.00 -14.49
N GLY A 292 -19.88 -0.15 -14.16
CA GLY A 292 -20.17 1.12 -13.45
C GLY A 292 -20.54 0.96 -11.97
N ILE A 293 -20.34 -0.24 -11.39
CA ILE A 293 -20.71 -0.56 -10.00
C ILE A 293 -19.54 -0.74 -9.05
N ALA A 294 -18.30 -0.60 -9.53
CA ALA A 294 -17.11 -0.67 -8.67
C ALA A 294 -17.12 0.48 -7.66
N ASP A 295 -16.81 0.15 -6.39
CA ASP A 295 -16.75 1.12 -5.30
C ASP A 295 -15.36 1.78 -5.26
N GLU A 296 -15.33 3.10 -5.30
CA GLU A 296 -14.10 3.89 -5.27
C GLU A 296 -13.62 4.27 -3.85
N THR A 297 -14.30 3.82 -2.79
CA THR A 297 -13.99 4.18 -1.38
C THR A 297 -12.54 3.87 -1.03
N ASN A 298 -12.04 2.71 -1.42
CA ASN A 298 -10.66 2.32 -1.15
C ASN A 298 -9.64 3.18 -1.92
N MET A 299 -9.94 3.52 -3.18
CA MET A 299 -9.11 4.43 -3.98
C MET A 299 -9.07 5.83 -3.36
N LYS A 300 -10.21 6.38 -2.94
CA LYS A 300 -10.27 7.66 -2.24
C LYS A 300 -9.46 7.63 -0.94
N ALA A 301 -9.52 6.54 -0.18
CA ALA A 301 -8.73 6.37 1.03
C ALA A 301 -7.22 6.36 0.74
N ALA A 302 -6.79 5.64 -0.30
CA ALA A 302 -5.39 5.60 -0.74
C ALA A 302 -4.89 6.99 -1.20
N MET A 303 -5.73 7.72 -1.94
CA MET A 303 -5.42 9.08 -2.40
C MET A 303 -5.32 10.09 -1.25
N ARG A 304 -6.26 10.05 -0.28
CA ARG A 304 -6.19 10.89 0.93
C ARG A 304 -4.90 10.62 1.72
N LEU A 305 -4.56 9.37 1.91
CA LEU A 305 -3.36 9.00 2.66
C LEU A 305 -2.09 9.44 1.94
N ALA A 306 -1.99 9.25 0.62
CA ALA A 306 -0.87 9.73 -0.19
C ALA A 306 -0.67 11.26 -0.04
N SER A 307 -1.77 12.01 -0.09
CA SER A 307 -1.75 13.48 0.05
C SER A 307 -1.22 13.92 1.42
N VAL A 308 -1.66 13.27 2.49
CA VAL A 308 -1.18 13.55 3.85
C VAL A 308 0.30 13.24 3.99
N MET A 309 0.73 12.06 3.53
CA MET A 309 2.13 11.63 3.63
C MET A 309 3.05 12.54 2.81
N ALA A 310 2.66 12.90 1.59
CA ALA A 310 3.44 13.78 0.73
C ALA A 310 3.59 15.17 1.34
N ALA A 311 2.51 15.76 1.86
CA ALA A 311 2.55 17.07 2.49
C ALA A 311 3.49 17.12 3.72
N ASN A 312 3.48 16.08 4.55
CA ASN A 312 4.32 16.03 5.76
C ASN A 312 5.79 15.68 5.44
N ARG A 313 6.07 14.87 4.40
CA ARG A 313 7.45 14.56 4.02
C ARG A 313 8.22 15.75 3.49
N VAL A 314 7.55 16.66 2.78
CA VAL A 314 8.17 17.90 2.28
C VAL A 314 8.47 18.88 3.43
N ALA A 315 7.74 18.78 4.54
CA ALA A 315 7.90 19.66 5.70
C ALA A 315 8.95 19.16 6.71
N ALA A 316 9.42 17.92 6.59
CA ALA A 316 10.43 17.30 7.47
C ALA A 316 11.83 17.41 6.89
#